data_e3a8d2a478476eb4cea8572713c77e7d
#
_entry.id   e3a8d2a478476eb4cea8572713c77e7d
#
_cell.length_a   1.000
_cell.length_b   1.000
_cell.length_c   1.000
_cell.angle_alpha   90.00
_cell.angle_beta   90.00
_cell.angle_gamma   90.00
#
_symmetry.space_group_name_H-M   'P 1'
#
loop_
_entity.id
_entity.type
_entity.pdbx_description
1 polymer ?
#
loop_
_entity_poly.entity_id
_entity_poly.type
_entity_poly.pdbx_seq_one_letter_code
_entity_poly.pdbx_strand_id
1 'polypeptide(L)'
;MFVYEQFENLFNILAQFCFNLGHQFYKQPGLSSALMASVFQGIDNIPDYRMRPIIRLFMKSLINKCPKSCFGSVLAPVLSQFCPYMLDRLTKKWEQLKLARESPTFDENNTDSQEVIDDVLGRQITREWMDIIKAILTRYANPRTSIEMEKKLDFDCTVES
;
A
#
# COMPACT_ATOMS: atom_id res chain seq x y z
N MET A 1 -0.83 -22.74 -1.01
CA MET A 1 -2.14 -22.08 -1.17
C MET A 1 -2.66 -21.54 0.15
N PHE A 2 -2.83 -22.36 1.18
CA PHE A 2 -3.38 -21.98 2.50
C PHE A 2 -2.68 -20.78 3.19
N VAL A 3 -1.35 -20.73 3.21
CA VAL A 3 -0.58 -19.63 3.84
C VAL A 3 -0.75 -18.30 3.11
N TYR A 4 -0.97 -18.32 1.80
CA TYR A 4 -1.19 -17.13 0.99
C TYR A 4 -2.55 -16.47 1.33
N GLU A 5 -3.59 -17.27 1.43
CA GLU A 5 -4.94 -16.80 1.79
C GLU A 5 -4.96 -16.18 3.19
N GLN A 6 -4.25 -16.78 4.15
CA GLN A 6 -4.14 -16.23 5.50
C GLN A 6 -3.44 -14.86 5.52
N PHE A 7 -2.38 -14.70 4.74
CA PHE A 7 -1.64 -13.44 4.64
C PHE A 7 -2.51 -12.33 4.03
N GLU A 8 -3.24 -12.62 2.96
CA GLU A 8 -4.17 -11.67 2.34
C GLU A 8 -5.33 -11.32 3.28
N ASN A 9 -5.87 -12.30 4.00
CA ASN A 9 -6.94 -12.09 4.97
C ASN A 9 -6.50 -11.17 6.12
N LEU A 10 -5.24 -11.26 6.59
CA LEU A 10 -4.73 -10.34 7.59
C LEU A 10 -4.81 -8.87 7.12
N PHE A 11 -4.40 -8.59 5.89
CA PHE A 11 -4.47 -7.23 5.35
C PHE A 11 -5.89 -6.77 5.06
N ASN A 12 -6.79 -7.68 4.72
CA ASN A 12 -8.22 -7.37 4.65
C ASN A 12 -8.78 -6.97 6.02
N ILE A 13 -8.42 -7.69 7.10
CA ILE A 13 -8.84 -7.35 8.47
C ILE A 13 -8.29 -5.97 8.87
N LEU A 14 -7.01 -5.71 8.62
CA LEU A 14 -6.42 -4.38 8.90
C LEU A 14 -7.10 -3.27 8.11
N ALA A 15 -7.46 -3.51 6.84
CA ALA A 15 -8.23 -2.57 6.05
C ALA A 15 -9.63 -2.32 6.65
N GLN A 16 -10.31 -3.37 7.14
CA GLN A 16 -11.60 -3.24 7.81
C GLN A 16 -11.50 -2.42 9.11
N PHE A 17 -10.41 -2.50 9.85
CA PHE A 17 -10.20 -1.62 11.00
C PHE A 17 -10.15 -0.13 10.60
N CYS A 18 -9.50 0.20 9.48
CA CYS A 18 -9.50 1.56 8.96
C CYS A 18 -10.92 2.04 8.59
N PHE A 19 -11.77 1.16 8.07
CA PHE A 19 -13.15 1.48 7.69
C PHE A 19 -14.07 1.56 8.89
N ASN A 20 -14.09 0.53 9.73
CA ASN A 20 -15.12 0.35 10.75
C ASN A 20 -14.83 1.14 12.01
N LEU A 21 -13.56 1.26 12.41
CA LEU A 21 -13.18 2.03 13.59
C LEU A 21 -12.89 3.51 13.29
N GLY A 22 -12.67 3.86 12.02
CA GLY A 22 -12.48 5.25 11.59
C GLY A 22 -11.52 6.03 12.48
N HIS A 23 -11.96 7.16 13.01
CA HIS A 23 -11.16 8.01 13.89
C HIS A 23 -10.60 7.30 15.13
N GLN A 24 -11.30 6.32 15.68
CA GLN A 24 -10.85 5.58 16.86
C GLN A 24 -9.59 4.77 16.57
N PHE A 25 -9.49 4.17 15.39
CA PHE A 25 -8.30 3.46 14.96
C PHE A 25 -7.08 4.39 14.88
N TYR A 26 -7.22 5.54 14.21
CA TYR A 26 -6.12 6.47 14.01
C TYR A 26 -5.70 7.24 15.27
N LYS A 27 -6.57 7.33 16.26
CA LYS A 27 -6.27 7.96 17.58
C LYS A 27 -5.56 7.03 18.56
N GLN A 28 -5.36 5.76 18.20
CA GLN A 28 -4.65 4.83 19.09
C GLN A 28 -3.22 5.31 19.33
N PRO A 29 -2.80 5.48 20.60
CA PRO A 29 -1.44 5.90 20.90
C PRO A 29 -0.42 4.87 20.41
N GLY A 30 0.65 5.33 19.78
CA GLY A 30 1.71 4.47 19.26
C GLY A 30 1.34 3.66 18.00
N LEU A 31 0.22 3.95 17.32
CA LEU A 31 -0.22 3.20 16.15
C LEU A 31 0.85 3.16 15.05
N SER A 32 1.51 4.27 14.74
CA SER A 32 2.57 4.30 13.72
C SER A 32 3.73 3.38 14.08
N SER A 33 4.17 3.40 15.32
CA SER A 33 5.23 2.51 15.81
C SER A 33 4.82 1.04 15.78
N ALA A 34 3.58 0.74 16.16
CA ALA A 34 3.04 -0.61 16.09
C ALA A 34 2.95 -1.13 14.64
N LEU A 35 2.52 -0.29 13.69
CA LEU A 35 2.49 -0.62 12.28
C LEU A 35 3.89 -0.87 11.72
N MET A 36 4.86 -0.02 12.08
CA MET A 36 6.24 -0.21 11.65
C MET A 36 6.86 -1.50 12.20
N ALA A 37 6.58 -1.83 13.45
CA ALA A 37 7.11 -3.03 14.09
C ALA A 37 6.43 -4.33 13.61
N SER A 38 5.18 -4.29 13.17
CA SER A 38 4.41 -5.50 12.81
C SER A 38 4.26 -5.69 11.31
N VAL A 39 3.79 -4.67 10.60
CA VAL A 39 3.48 -4.76 9.15
C VAL A 39 4.74 -4.61 8.30
N PHE A 40 5.64 -3.71 8.69
CA PHE A 40 6.80 -3.35 7.90
C PHE A 40 8.12 -3.99 8.38
N GLN A 41 8.07 -4.74 9.48
CA GLN A 41 9.25 -5.48 9.93
C GLN A 41 9.64 -6.55 8.90
N GLY A 42 10.90 -6.51 8.46
CA GLY A 42 11.41 -7.48 7.48
C GLY A 42 10.81 -7.35 6.09
N ILE A 43 10.28 -6.17 5.75
CA ILE A 43 9.65 -5.88 4.46
C ILE A 43 10.58 -6.17 3.26
N ASP A 44 11.90 -6.07 3.44
CA ASP A 44 12.90 -6.40 2.42
C ASP A 44 12.85 -7.87 1.99
N ASN A 45 12.42 -8.75 2.90
CA ASN A 45 12.33 -10.19 2.65
C ASN A 45 10.95 -10.62 2.11
N ILE A 46 10.01 -9.67 1.97
CA ILE A 46 8.67 -9.97 1.46
C ILE A 46 8.73 -10.08 -0.08
N PRO A 47 8.37 -11.21 -0.68
CA PRO A 47 8.34 -11.36 -2.13
C PRO A 47 7.24 -10.48 -2.76
N ASP A 48 7.41 -10.16 -4.03
CA ASP A 48 6.56 -9.21 -4.75
C ASP A 48 5.06 -9.58 -4.72
N TYR A 49 4.73 -10.85 -4.84
CA TYR A 49 3.34 -11.30 -4.79
C TYR A 49 2.67 -11.08 -3.42
N ARG A 50 3.46 -11.03 -2.33
CA ARG A 50 2.96 -10.68 -0.99
C ARG A 50 2.96 -9.18 -0.72
N MET A 51 3.80 -8.42 -1.42
CA MET A 51 3.80 -6.96 -1.34
C MET A 51 2.50 -6.35 -1.88
N ARG A 52 1.90 -6.95 -2.90
CA ARG A 52 0.66 -6.45 -3.51
C ARG A 52 -0.51 -6.30 -2.53
N PRO A 53 -0.88 -7.31 -1.71
CA PRO A 53 -1.93 -7.14 -0.70
C PRO A 53 -1.65 -6.02 0.30
N ILE A 54 -0.39 -5.84 0.70
CA ILE A 54 0.00 -4.75 1.60
C ILE A 54 -0.34 -3.40 0.96
N ILE A 55 0.04 -3.18 -0.30
CA ILE A 55 -0.21 -1.93 -1.01
C ILE A 55 -1.70 -1.75 -1.30
N ARG A 56 -2.31 -2.73 -1.97
CA ARG A 56 -3.67 -2.65 -2.50
C ARG A 56 -4.74 -2.62 -1.44
N LEU A 57 -4.61 -3.45 -0.41
CA LEU A 57 -5.63 -3.59 0.62
C LEU A 57 -5.39 -2.65 1.79
N PHE A 58 -4.22 -2.76 2.41
CA PHE A 58 -3.96 -2.06 3.66
C PHE A 58 -3.51 -0.62 3.46
N MET A 59 -2.43 -0.36 2.72
CA MET A 59 -1.89 1.01 2.57
C MET A 59 -2.90 1.95 1.90
N LYS A 60 -3.61 1.49 0.89
CA LYS A 60 -4.66 2.28 0.23
C LYS A 60 -5.78 2.65 1.19
N SER A 61 -6.22 1.70 2.03
CA SER A 61 -7.25 1.94 3.05
C SER A 61 -6.74 2.87 4.15
N LEU A 62 -5.52 2.64 4.64
CA LEU A 62 -4.87 3.47 5.65
C LEU A 62 -4.80 4.94 5.21
N ILE A 63 -4.41 5.21 3.98
CA ILE A 63 -4.32 6.56 3.43
C ILE A 63 -5.70 7.18 3.23
N ASN A 64 -6.61 6.45 2.60
CA ASN A 64 -7.93 6.97 2.23
C ASN A 64 -8.84 7.25 3.42
N LYS A 65 -8.65 6.54 4.53
CA LYS A 65 -9.49 6.70 5.73
C LYS A 65 -8.83 7.50 6.84
N CYS A 66 -7.55 7.87 6.72
CA CYS A 66 -6.87 8.65 7.74
C CYS A 66 -7.41 10.08 7.81
N PRO A 67 -7.88 10.55 8.97
CA PRO A 67 -8.25 11.94 9.17
C PRO A 67 -7.04 12.86 9.01
N LYS A 68 -7.25 14.09 8.52
CA LYS A 68 -6.16 15.08 8.41
C LYS A 68 -5.46 15.35 9.73
N SER A 69 -6.22 15.40 10.82
CA SER A 69 -5.69 15.60 12.17
C SER A 69 -4.71 14.51 12.62
N CYS A 70 -4.83 13.29 12.06
CA CYS A 70 -3.99 12.15 12.37
C CYS A 70 -2.86 11.94 11.35
N PHE A 71 -2.77 12.75 10.29
CA PHE A 71 -1.74 12.62 9.27
C PHE A 71 -0.32 12.65 9.87
N GLY A 72 -0.02 13.67 10.67
CA GLY A 72 1.31 13.85 11.26
C GLY A 72 1.70 12.77 12.26
N SER A 73 0.74 12.23 13.01
CA SER A 73 0.99 11.20 14.03
C SER A 73 1.03 9.77 13.50
N VAL A 74 0.30 9.49 12.42
CA VAL A 74 0.16 8.13 11.89
C VAL A 74 0.77 7.98 10.50
N LEU A 75 0.27 8.75 9.51
CA LEU A 75 0.70 8.55 8.12
C LEU A 75 2.09 9.07 7.82
N ALA A 76 2.45 10.26 8.30
CA ALA A 76 3.74 10.84 7.97
C ALA A 76 4.92 9.96 8.42
N PRO A 77 4.95 9.38 9.64
CA PRO A 77 6.00 8.44 10.03
C PRO A 77 6.03 7.17 9.16
N VAL A 78 4.87 6.62 8.83
CA VAL A 78 4.79 5.41 7.99
C VAL A 78 5.24 5.71 6.57
N LEU A 79 4.74 6.79 5.96
CA LEU A 79 5.07 7.14 4.57
C LEU A 79 6.53 7.57 4.41
N SER A 80 7.13 8.21 5.43
CA SER A 80 8.54 8.62 5.39
C SER A 80 9.52 7.45 5.26
N GLN A 81 9.12 6.26 5.70
CA GLN A 81 9.90 5.03 5.55
C GLN A 81 9.44 4.20 4.36
N PHE A 82 8.14 4.09 4.16
CA PHE A 82 7.58 3.24 3.11
C PHE A 82 7.81 3.79 1.69
N CYS A 83 7.69 5.12 1.49
CA CYS A 83 7.86 5.70 0.16
C CYS A 83 9.29 5.55 -0.39
N PRO A 84 10.36 5.90 0.34
CA PRO A 84 11.73 5.69 -0.14
C PRO A 84 12.03 4.21 -0.38
N TYR A 85 11.56 3.33 0.51
CA TYR A 85 11.69 1.90 0.35
C TYR A 85 11.06 1.38 -0.95
N MET A 86 9.81 1.76 -1.22
CA MET A 86 9.11 1.33 -2.44
C MET A 86 9.77 1.88 -3.70
N LEU A 87 10.26 3.12 -3.67
CA LEU A 87 10.97 3.72 -4.79
C LEU A 87 12.25 2.93 -5.12
N ASP A 88 13.07 2.63 -4.11
CA ASP A 88 14.30 1.83 -4.27
C ASP A 88 13.97 0.42 -4.79
N ARG A 89 12.99 -0.24 -4.19
CA ARG A 89 12.55 -1.59 -4.59
C ARG A 89 12.10 -1.63 -6.05
N LEU A 90 11.25 -0.69 -6.47
CA LEU A 90 10.75 -0.62 -7.83
C LEU A 90 11.85 -0.27 -8.83
N THR A 91 12.76 0.64 -8.49
CA THR A 91 13.91 0.97 -9.34
C THR A 91 14.76 -0.27 -9.60
N LYS A 92 15.16 -0.98 -8.55
CA LYS A 92 15.92 -2.24 -8.69
C LYS A 92 15.18 -3.29 -9.49
N LYS A 93 13.87 -3.44 -9.27
CA LYS A 93 13.04 -4.39 -10.03
C LYS A 93 13.00 -4.05 -11.51
N TRP A 94 12.82 -2.79 -11.87
CA TRP A 94 12.79 -2.37 -13.28
C TRP A 94 14.14 -2.50 -13.97
N GLU A 95 15.25 -2.27 -13.27
CA GLU A 95 16.60 -2.53 -13.79
C GLU A 95 16.79 -4.03 -14.08
N GLN A 96 16.39 -4.91 -13.17
CA GLN A 96 16.43 -6.36 -13.37
C GLN A 96 15.57 -6.81 -14.54
N LEU A 97 14.33 -6.30 -14.66
CA LEU A 97 13.43 -6.62 -15.76
C LEU A 97 13.95 -6.11 -17.10
N LYS A 98 14.61 -4.95 -17.13
CA LYS A 98 15.25 -4.44 -18.33
C LYS A 98 16.34 -5.41 -18.81
N LEU A 99 17.23 -5.82 -17.93
CA LEU A 99 18.29 -6.78 -18.23
C LEU A 99 17.72 -8.13 -18.72
N ALA A 100 16.66 -8.62 -18.06
CA ALA A 100 16.00 -9.87 -18.47
C ALA A 100 15.42 -9.78 -19.89
N ARG A 101 14.76 -8.66 -20.24
CA ARG A 101 14.20 -8.44 -21.57
C ARG A 101 15.25 -8.31 -22.67
N GLU A 102 16.45 -7.82 -22.35
CA GLU A 102 17.58 -7.71 -23.27
C GLU A 102 18.26 -9.09 -23.49
N SER A 103 17.90 -10.11 -22.72
CA SER A 103 18.43 -11.47 -22.88
C SER A 103 17.90 -12.12 -24.16
N PRO A 104 18.75 -12.79 -24.94
CA PRO A 104 18.31 -13.52 -26.14
C PRO A 104 17.39 -14.71 -25.86
N THR A 105 17.28 -15.12 -24.60
CA THR A 105 16.38 -16.19 -24.13
C THR A 105 15.01 -15.70 -23.71
N PHE A 106 14.79 -14.37 -23.65
CA PHE A 106 13.50 -13.81 -23.25
C PHE A 106 12.46 -13.99 -24.36
N ASP A 107 11.39 -14.70 -24.04
CA ASP A 107 10.22 -14.87 -24.92
C ASP A 107 8.97 -14.42 -24.15
N GLU A 108 8.43 -13.25 -24.53
CA GLU A 108 7.23 -12.67 -23.90
C GLU A 108 5.96 -13.52 -24.09
N ASN A 109 5.96 -14.43 -25.07
CA ASN A 109 4.83 -15.33 -25.31
C ASN A 109 4.87 -16.58 -24.42
N ASN A 110 6.01 -16.85 -23.77
CA ASN A 110 6.13 -17.95 -22.81
C ASN A 110 5.65 -17.52 -21.43
N THR A 111 4.32 -17.53 -21.25
CA THR A 111 3.64 -17.10 -20.00
C THR A 111 4.00 -17.92 -18.77
N ASP A 112 4.61 -19.08 -18.95
CA ASP A 112 5.04 -19.95 -17.86
C ASP A 112 6.50 -19.67 -17.42
N SER A 113 7.21 -18.82 -18.17
CA SER A 113 8.57 -18.44 -17.77
C SER A 113 8.55 -17.52 -16.56
N GLN A 114 9.51 -17.68 -15.64
CA GLN A 114 9.63 -16.87 -14.45
C GLN A 114 9.85 -15.39 -14.79
N GLU A 115 10.59 -15.10 -15.85
CA GLU A 115 10.86 -13.74 -16.32
C GLU A 115 9.58 -13.00 -16.73
N VAL A 116 8.68 -13.69 -17.44
CA VAL A 116 7.38 -13.11 -17.85
C VAL A 116 6.46 -12.91 -16.65
N ILE A 117 6.41 -13.88 -15.73
CA ILE A 117 5.65 -13.75 -14.50
C ILE A 117 6.16 -12.56 -13.68
N ASP A 118 7.47 -12.42 -13.54
CA ASP A 118 8.10 -11.31 -12.82
C ASP A 118 7.86 -9.95 -13.47
N ASP A 119 7.83 -9.89 -14.80
CA ASP A 119 7.49 -8.68 -15.56
C ASP A 119 6.05 -8.24 -15.32
N VAL A 120 5.10 -9.17 -15.42
CA VAL A 120 3.68 -8.90 -15.14
C VAL A 120 3.49 -8.43 -13.71
N LEU A 121 4.10 -9.09 -12.75
CA LEU A 121 4.02 -8.75 -11.33
C LEU A 121 4.64 -7.37 -11.04
N GLY A 122 5.80 -7.06 -11.63
CA GLY A 122 6.45 -5.75 -11.53
C GLY A 122 5.57 -4.61 -12.04
N ARG A 123 4.91 -4.80 -13.19
CA ARG A 123 3.95 -3.83 -13.74
C ARG A 123 2.74 -3.64 -12.82
N GLN A 124 2.22 -4.73 -12.24
CA GLN A 124 1.08 -4.66 -11.32
C GLN A 124 1.42 -3.89 -10.05
N ILE A 125 2.56 -4.20 -9.41
CA ILE A 125 3.02 -3.48 -8.21
C ILE A 125 3.25 -2.00 -8.51
N THR A 126 3.83 -1.68 -9.66
CA THR A 126 4.05 -0.29 -10.07
C THR A 126 2.73 0.47 -10.21
N ARG A 127 1.70 -0.13 -10.83
CA ARG A 127 0.37 0.50 -10.93
C ARG A 127 -0.26 0.74 -9.55
N GLU A 128 -0.22 -0.27 -8.69
CA GLU A 128 -0.76 -0.17 -7.33
C GLU A 128 -0.02 0.89 -6.50
N TRP A 129 1.30 1.00 -6.69
CA TRP A 129 2.09 2.06 -6.08
C TRP A 129 1.71 3.46 -6.61
N MET A 130 1.53 3.60 -7.91
CA MET A 130 1.07 4.86 -8.49
C MET A 130 -0.32 5.26 -8.00
N ASP A 131 -1.21 4.31 -7.75
CA ASP A 131 -2.51 4.55 -7.12
C ASP A 131 -2.36 5.08 -5.68
N ILE A 132 -1.37 4.60 -4.93
CA ILE A 132 -1.04 5.13 -3.60
C ILE A 132 -0.57 6.58 -3.70
N ILE A 133 0.38 6.89 -4.59
CA ILE A 133 0.86 8.25 -4.79
C ILE A 133 -0.29 9.18 -5.19
N LYS A 134 -1.15 8.74 -6.12
CA LYS A 134 -2.34 9.49 -6.53
C LYS A 134 -3.27 9.75 -5.34
N ALA A 135 -3.51 8.76 -4.50
CA ALA A 135 -4.36 8.91 -3.32
C ALA A 135 -3.79 9.94 -2.32
N ILE A 136 -2.47 9.91 -2.07
CA ILE A 136 -1.79 10.89 -1.22
C ILE A 136 -1.94 12.30 -1.79
N LEU A 137 -1.63 12.48 -3.07
CA LEU A 137 -1.70 13.79 -3.72
C LEU A 137 -3.14 14.34 -3.76
N THR A 138 -4.10 13.50 -4.11
CA THR A 138 -5.52 13.89 -4.15
C THR A 138 -6.01 14.33 -2.79
N ARG A 139 -5.66 13.58 -1.75
CA ARG A 139 -6.19 13.79 -0.41
C ARG A 139 -5.51 14.95 0.33
N TYR A 140 -4.20 15.08 0.20
CA TYR A 140 -3.43 16.01 1.05
C TYR A 140 -2.85 17.20 0.30
N ALA A 141 -2.66 17.11 -1.03
CA ALA A 141 -2.15 18.22 -1.85
C ALA A 141 -3.26 19.07 -2.47
N ASN A 142 -4.49 18.54 -2.65
CA ASN A 142 -5.61 19.31 -3.21
C ASN A 142 -6.57 19.75 -2.10
N PRO A 143 -6.64 21.06 -1.76
CA PRO A 143 -7.46 21.56 -0.66
C PRO A 143 -8.95 21.29 -0.83
N ARG A 144 -9.48 21.38 -2.08
CA ARG A 144 -10.91 21.20 -2.37
C ARG A 144 -11.36 19.76 -2.16
N THR A 145 -10.70 18.82 -2.81
CA THR A 145 -11.02 17.38 -2.71
C THR A 145 -10.85 16.89 -1.27
N SER A 146 -9.89 17.45 -0.57
CA SER A 146 -9.60 17.15 0.81
C SER A 146 -10.74 17.50 1.77
N ILE A 147 -11.37 18.69 1.60
CA ILE A 147 -12.51 19.15 2.42
C ILE A 147 -13.75 18.28 2.16
N GLU A 148 -14.02 17.93 0.90
CA GLU A 148 -15.15 17.07 0.54
C GLU A 148 -15.00 15.65 1.11
N MET A 149 -13.80 15.10 1.07
CA MET A 149 -13.52 13.78 1.65
C MET A 149 -13.62 13.76 3.18
N GLU A 150 -13.20 14.82 3.86
CA GLU A 150 -13.37 14.93 5.31
C GLU A 150 -14.83 15.03 5.73
N LYS A 151 -15.62 15.83 5.05
CA LYS A 151 -17.07 15.90 5.29
C LYS A 151 -17.74 14.53 5.14
N LYS A 152 -17.31 13.74 4.17
CA LYS A 152 -17.84 12.39 3.95
C LYS A 152 -17.42 11.43 5.08
N LEU A 153 -16.18 11.54 5.58
CA LEU A 153 -15.71 10.73 6.70
C LEU A 153 -16.42 11.05 8.02
N ASP A 154 -16.67 12.36 8.26
CA ASP A 154 -17.41 12.80 9.45
C ASP A 154 -18.88 12.36 9.39
N PHE A 155 -19.49 12.35 8.20
CA PHE A 155 -20.85 11.86 8.01
C PHE A 155 -20.95 10.36 8.26
N ASP A 156 -20.03 9.56 7.75
CA ASP A 156 -19.99 8.10 7.96
C ASP A 156 -19.80 7.75 9.45
N CYS A 157 -19.10 8.60 10.23
CA CYS A 157 -18.92 8.42 11.68
C CYS A 157 -20.14 8.84 12.54
N THR A 158 -21.04 9.69 12.01
CA THR A 158 -22.21 10.18 12.74
C THR A 158 -23.46 9.35 12.55
N VAL A 159 -23.50 8.49 11.53
CA VAL A 159 -24.66 7.62 11.23
C VAL A 159 -24.71 6.36 12.11
N GLU A 160 -23.62 6.04 12.82
CA GLU A 160 -23.51 4.84 13.67
C GLU A 160 -23.60 5.13 15.18
N SER A 161 -24.11 6.30 15.58
CA SER A 161 -24.28 6.66 17.00
C SER A 161 -25.75 6.75 17.42
#